data_e45a30e815aadc1a72c6d70b53c8bc1f
#
_entry.id   e45a30e815aadc1a72c6d70b53c8bc1f
#
_cell.length_a   1.000
_cell.length_b   1.000
_cell.length_c   1.000
_cell.angle_alpha   90.00
_cell.angle_beta   90.00
_cell.angle_gamma   90.00
#
_symmetry.space_group_name_H-M   'P 1'
#
loop_
_entity.id
_entity.type
_entity.pdbx_description
1 polymer ?
#
loop_
_entity_poly.entity_id
_entity_poly.type
_entity_poly.pdbx_seq_one_letter_code
_entity_poly.pdbx_strand_id
1 'polypeptide(L)'
;VLANLEKGNLFWTQGWVAAGAPESAVTGKKYRGINNLYLSLVAMAENYGDNRWATFRQMEEKGWTFKKDEEGHTLGKGKSVSVEYYEMRDKETKRRFDRSVLDGMTFDEQREYMDKNVYWLRKFYRVFNCSLMDGVPAKEMPMIDVNDRIEKAEAILDYWNANESKIVYGGSQAFYRPSTDEVHLPEREKFKSTQSFYDTAFHEIGHSTGHESRLNRDLSGGFGSQSYAMEELRAEIASIFMAQDLGIEPSEDRLQNNAAYIQSWKDEIKENPNALFTAIADADKIARYVSSKEQAYRQTKDVEYYAIVEETNAYSEQVYKCCICDEEGRVKPLINYGFADRDALEKELDKIKELDLWKDKTFEEVSIDEL
;
A
#
# COMPACT_ATOMS: atom_id res chain seq x y z
N VAL A 1 -5.15 10.09 20.92
CA VAL A 1 -5.94 8.87 20.74
C VAL A 1 -6.91 8.72 21.90
N LEU A 2 -6.46 8.44 23.13
CA LEU A 2 -7.34 8.22 24.30
C LEU A 2 -8.39 9.32 24.49
N ALA A 3 -8.02 10.60 24.39
CA ALA A 3 -8.94 11.71 24.56
C ALA A 3 -10.07 11.72 23.50
N ASN A 4 -9.84 11.22 22.30
CA ASN A 4 -10.88 11.06 21.27
C ASN A 4 -11.76 9.85 21.58
N LEU A 5 -11.17 8.72 21.95
CA LEU A 5 -11.91 7.53 22.35
C LEU A 5 -12.80 7.78 23.58
N GLU A 6 -12.33 8.61 24.54
CA GLU A 6 -13.12 9.02 25.72
C GLU A 6 -14.37 9.84 25.35
N LYS A 7 -14.34 10.54 24.22
CA LYS A 7 -15.49 11.27 23.68
C LYS A 7 -16.37 10.39 22.79
N GLY A 8 -16.07 9.10 22.66
CA GLY A 8 -16.75 8.17 21.75
C GLY A 8 -16.41 8.40 20.26
N ASN A 9 -15.33 9.15 19.98
CA ASN A 9 -14.89 9.43 18.63
C ASN A 9 -13.70 8.55 18.25
N LEU A 10 -13.74 8.01 17.06
CA LEU A 10 -12.56 7.39 16.47
C LEU A 10 -11.53 8.48 16.15
N PHE A 11 -10.25 8.16 16.32
CA PHE A 11 -9.18 9.13 16.03
C PHE A 11 -8.85 9.25 14.54
N TRP A 12 -9.57 8.53 13.68
CA TRP A 12 -9.52 8.59 12.21
C TRP A 12 -10.89 8.99 11.65
N THR A 13 -11.27 10.23 11.75
CA THR A 13 -12.51 10.75 11.17
C THR A 13 -12.29 11.35 9.77
N GLN A 14 -13.37 11.77 9.10
CA GLN A 14 -13.31 12.41 7.78
C GLN A 14 -12.21 13.47 7.67
N GLY A 15 -11.50 13.49 6.54
CA GLY A 15 -10.37 14.39 6.27
C GLY A 15 -8.98 13.75 6.38
N TRP A 16 -8.88 12.57 7.01
CA TRP A 16 -7.61 11.84 7.12
C TRP A 16 -7.03 11.43 5.75
N VAL A 17 -7.89 10.98 4.83
CA VAL A 17 -7.47 10.45 3.53
C VAL A 17 -7.42 11.51 2.45
N ALA A 18 -8.20 12.59 2.56
CA ALA A 18 -8.30 13.63 1.52
C ALA A 18 -6.94 14.27 1.16
N ALA A 19 -6.03 14.39 2.13
CA ALA A 19 -4.68 14.91 1.88
C ALA A 19 -3.67 13.83 1.44
N GLY A 20 -4.05 12.53 1.49
CA GLY A 20 -3.15 11.40 1.27
C GLY A 20 -2.21 11.12 2.44
N ALA A 21 -1.43 10.03 2.36
CA ALA A 21 -0.47 9.67 3.40
C ALA A 21 0.59 10.77 3.58
N PRO A 22 0.97 11.11 4.84
CA PRO A 22 2.05 12.03 5.10
C PRO A 22 3.34 11.63 4.41
N GLU A 23 4.01 12.58 3.77
CA GLU A 23 5.23 12.35 3.02
C GLU A 23 6.31 13.42 3.27
N SER A 24 7.56 13.07 3.00
CA SER A 24 8.65 14.03 3.03
C SER A 24 8.56 14.95 1.81
N ALA A 25 8.48 16.26 2.03
CA ALA A 25 8.41 17.26 0.96
C ALA A 25 9.65 17.26 0.03
N VAL A 26 10.77 16.73 0.49
CA VAL A 26 12.03 16.73 -0.27
C VAL A 26 12.27 15.43 -1.00
N THR A 27 11.89 14.29 -0.40
CA THR A 27 12.19 12.98 -0.96
C THR A 27 10.98 12.27 -1.57
N GLY A 28 9.75 12.79 -1.34
CA GLY A 28 8.50 12.14 -1.73
C GLY A 28 8.20 10.83 -0.98
N LYS A 29 9.09 10.40 -0.06
CA LYS A 29 8.88 9.16 0.69
C LYS A 29 7.76 9.32 1.70
N LYS A 30 6.77 8.43 1.64
CA LYS A 30 5.67 8.36 2.60
C LYS A 30 6.17 7.96 3.99
N TYR A 31 5.67 8.61 5.01
CA TYR A 31 5.82 8.17 6.39
C TYR A 31 4.99 6.91 6.62
N ARG A 32 5.45 6.02 7.51
CA ARG A 32 4.82 4.72 7.77
C ARG A 32 4.58 4.50 9.26
N GLY A 33 3.72 3.54 9.58
CA GLY A 33 3.42 3.13 10.94
C GLY A 33 3.04 4.30 11.85
N ILE A 34 3.67 4.38 13.03
CA ILE A 34 3.37 5.43 14.03
C ILE A 34 3.62 6.84 13.50
N ASN A 35 4.59 7.05 12.61
CA ASN A 35 4.84 8.37 12.03
C ASN A 35 3.69 8.79 11.10
N ASN A 36 3.18 7.86 10.28
CA ASN A 36 2.01 8.12 9.44
C ASN A 36 0.82 8.53 10.31
N LEU A 37 0.46 7.67 11.27
CA LEU A 37 -0.67 7.92 12.17
C LEU A 37 -0.53 9.27 12.87
N TYR A 38 0.64 9.54 13.48
CA TYR A 38 0.84 10.73 14.28
C TYR A 38 0.82 12.02 13.45
N LEU A 39 1.49 12.03 12.29
CA LEU A 39 1.50 13.20 11.40
C LEU A 39 0.12 13.48 10.83
N SER A 40 -0.64 12.44 10.47
CA SER A 40 -2.02 12.59 10.00
C SER A 40 -2.94 13.15 11.09
N LEU A 41 -2.81 12.68 12.33
CA LEU A 41 -3.58 13.23 13.47
C LEU A 41 -3.28 14.71 13.74
N VAL A 42 -2.00 15.08 13.64
CA VAL A 42 -1.61 16.49 13.80
C VAL A 42 -2.12 17.34 12.65
N ALA A 43 -2.01 16.85 11.39
CA ALA A 43 -2.52 17.57 10.24
C ALA A 43 -4.02 17.83 10.34
N MET A 44 -4.77 16.85 10.80
CA MET A 44 -6.22 16.99 11.04
C MET A 44 -6.52 17.97 12.18
N ALA A 45 -5.84 17.85 13.31
CA ALA A 45 -6.07 18.73 14.48
C ALA A 45 -5.75 20.19 14.20
N GLU A 46 -4.75 20.45 13.38
CA GLU A 46 -4.29 21.79 12.98
C GLU A 46 -4.92 22.27 11.66
N ASN A 47 -5.80 21.44 11.04
CA ASN A 47 -6.44 21.73 9.76
C ASN A 47 -5.45 22.06 8.62
N TYR A 48 -4.35 21.29 8.53
CA TYR A 48 -3.37 21.46 7.47
C TYR A 48 -3.88 20.86 6.14
N GLY A 49 -3.87 21.67 5.08
CA GLY A 49 -4.28 21.23 3.74
C GLY A 49 -3.18 20.55 2.92
N ASP A 50 -1.95 20.45 3.45
CA ASP A 50 -0.82 19.80 2.79
C ASP A 50 -0.39 18.56 3.59
N ASN A 51 -0.17 17.44 2.91
CA ASN A 51 0.30 16.20 3.57
C ASN A 51 1.84 16.10 3.63
N ARG A 52 2.56 17.09 3.12
CA ARG A 52 4.03 17.10 3.06
C ARG A 52 4.63 17.72 4.31
N TRP A 53 5.76 17.14 4.72
CA TRP A 53 6.49 17.55 5.92
C TRP A 53 7.97 17.69 5.61
N ALA A 54 8.62 18.66 6.22
CA ALA A 54 10.05 18.90 6.07
C ALA A 54 10.71 19.19 7.44
N THR A 55 11.98 18.80 7.58
CA THR A 55 12.81 19.26 8.70
C THR A 55 13.20 20.73 8.48
N PHE A 56 13.57 21.43 9.56
CA PHE A 56 14.06 22.80 9.45
C PHE A 56 15.26 22.92 8.51
N ARG A 57 16.20 21.98 8.58
CA ARG A 57 17.36 21.92 7.68
C ARG A 57 16.95 21.77 6.22
N GLN A 58 16.02 20.89 5.92
CA GLN A 58 15.49 20.70 4.56
C GLN A 58 14.82 21.97 4.04
N MET A 59 14.08 22.67 4.92
CA MET A 59 13.46 23.96 4.59
C MET A 59 14.52 24.99 4.21
N GLU A 60 15.60 25.14 5.00
CA GLU A 60 16.72 26.05 4.72
C GLU A 60 17.43 25.69 3.42
N GLU A 61 17.77 24.41 3.21
CA GLU A 61 18.46 23.91 2.01
C GLU A 61 17.63 24.16 0.73
N LYS A 62 16.30 24.22 0.83
CA LYS A 62 15.40 24.52 -0.28
C LYS A 62 15.04 26.00 -0.42
N GLY A 63 15.50 26.84 0.50
CA GLY A 63 15.20 28.28 0.51
C GLY A 63 13.73 28.58 0.90
N TRP A 64 13.05 27.63 1.54
CA TRP A 64 11.70 27.87 2.05
C TRP A 64 11.75 28.63 3.38
N THR A 65 10.70 29.39 3.68
CA THR A 65 10.60 30.17 4.90
C THR A 65 9.25 29.91 5.59
N PHE A 66 9.18 30.10 6.91
CA PHE A 66 7.88 30.05 7.55
C PHE A 66 7.02 31.25 7.21
N LYS A 67 5.75 31.00 6.97
CA LYS A 67 4.72 32.04 6.89
C LYS A 67 4.67 32.84 8.20
N LYS A 68 4.22 34.07 8.10
CA LYS A 68 4.01 34.96 9.25
C LYS A 68 2.53 35.28 9.39
N ASP A 69 2.09 35.48 10.62
CA ASP A 69 0.77 36.04 10.92
C ASP A 69 0.72 37.57 10.63
N GLU A 70 -0.44 38.17 10.86
CA GLU A 70 -0.65 39.62 10.67
C GLU A 70 0.22 40.46 11.62
N GLU A 71 0.67 39.92 12.75
CA GLU A 71 1.55 40.56 13.72
C GLU A 71 3.04 40.34 13.41
N GLY A 72 3.37 39.60 12.35
CA GLY A 72 4.73 39.28 11.90
C GLY A 72 5.40 38.10 12.61
N HIS A 73 4.68 37.38 13.47
CA HIS A 73 5.19 36.18 14.13
C HIS A 73 5.21 35.00 13.18
N THR A 74 6.24 34.16 13.29
CA THR A 74 6.37 32.96 12.46
C THR A 74 5.36 31.87 12.87
N LEU A 75 4.61 31.34 11.92
CA LEU A 75 3.62 30.29 12.13
C LEU A 75 4.26 28.95 12.56
N GLY A 76 5.54 28.75 12.29
CA GLY A 76 6.26 27.52 12.68
C GLY A 76 6.59 27.41 14.16
N LYS A 77 6.46 28.51 14.94
CA LYS A 77 6.83 28.51 16.36
C LYS A 77 5.94 27.53 17.16
N GLY A 78 6.57 26.53 17.77
CA GLY A 78 5.88 25.52 18.58
C GLY A 78 5.13 24.45 17.79
N LYS A 79 5.15 24.49 16.45
CA LYS A 79 4.41 23.57 15.56
C LYS A 79 5.25 22.41 15.02
N SER A 80 6.46 22.18 15.55
CA SER A 80 7.26 21.04 15.16
C SER A 80 6.72 19.73 15.71
N VAL A 81 6.72 18.69 14.91
CA VAL A 81 6.31 17.33 15.27
C VAL A 81 7.53 16.42 15.26
N SER A 82 7.66 15.55 16.27
CA SER A 82 8.76 14.60 16.35
C SER A 82 8.39 13.32 15.61
N VAL A 83 9.24 12.89 14.68
CA VAL A 83 9.12 11.61 13.98
C VAL A 83 10.29 10.71 14.33
N GLU A 84 10.04 9.41 14.34
CA GLU A 84 11.03 8.38 14.65
C GLU A 84 11.63 7.83 13.37
N TYR A 85 12.93 7.60 13.41
CA TYR A 85 13.65 6.94 12.34
C TYR A 85 14.53 5.84 12.90
N TYR A 86 14.39 4.65 12.36
CA TYR A 86 15.20 3.50 12.73
C TYR A 86 16.24 3.22 11.64
N GLU A 87 17.51 3.14 12.02
CA GLU A 87 18.60 2.85 11.13
C GLU A 87 19.32 1.59 11.61
N MET A 88 19.43 0.61 10.72
CA MET A 88 20.27 -0.56 10.98
C MET A 88 21.73 -0.19 10.89
N ARG A 89 22.49 -0.57 11.91
CA ARG A 89 23.92 -0.37 11.98
C ARG A 89 24.65 -1.66 12.30
N ASP A 90 25.80 -1.81 11.68
CA ASP A 90 26.74 -2.86 12.01
C ASP A 90 27.33 -2.65 13.42
N LYS A 91 27.37 -3.71 14.22
CA LYS A 91 27.80 -3.64 15.63
C LYS A 91 29.30 -3.33 15.78
N GLU A 92 30.12 -3.75 14.83
CA GLU A 92 31.58 -3.56 14.87
C GLU A 92 31.96 -2.19 14.31
N THR A 93 31.58 -1.91 13.06
CA THR A 93 31.97 -0.69 12.35
C THR A 93 31.18 0.56 12.75
N LYS A 94 30.03 0.40 13.41
CA LYS A 94 29.04 1.45 13.72
C LYS A 94 28.51 2.20 12.51
N ARG A 95 28.80 1.74 11.29
CA ARG A 95 28.29 2.31 10.05
C ARG A 95 26.90 1.81 9.74
N ARG A 96 26.22 2.48 8.82
CA ARG A 96 24.94 1.99 8.30
C ARG A 96 25.14 0.59 7.73
N PHE A 97 24.26 -0.32 8.10
CA PHE A 97 24.32 -1.71 7.65
C PHE A 97 23.92 -1.79 6.18
N ASP A 98 24.73 -2.46 5.38
CA ASP A 98 24.44 -2.76 3.99
C ASP A 98 23.70 -4.11 3.92
N ARG A 99 22.46 -4.08 3.46
CA ARG A 99 21.62 -5.27 3.36
C ARG A 99 22.08 -6.26 2.29
N SER A 100 22.87 -5.84 1.32
CA SER A 100 23.41 -6.73 0.28
C SER A 100 24.27 -7.87 0.86
N VAL A 101 24.77 -7.69 2.07
CA VAL A 101 25.50 -8.75 2.81
C VAL A 101 24.59 -9.97 3.10
N LEU A 102 23.27 -9.80 3.10
CA LEU A 102 22.30 -10.87 3.33
C LEU A 102 21.90 -11.61 2.04
N ASP A 103 22.34 -11.13 0.89
CA ASP A 103 21.97 -11.71 -0.40
C ASP A 103 22.49 -13.16 -0.49
N GLY A 104 21.60 -14.07 -0.89
CA GLY A 104 21.90 -15.50 -0.99
C GLY A 104 21.80 -16.29 0.32
N MET A 105 21.56 -15.65 1.46
CA MET A 105 21.30 -16.31 2.74
C MET A 105 19.84 -16.75 2.84
N THR A 106 19.62 -17.92 3.46
CA THR A 106 18.27 -18.35 3.86
C THR A 106 17.70 -17.41 4.95
N PHE A 107 16.40 -17.49 5.19
CA PHE A 107 15.74 -16.66 6.20
C PHE A 107 16.35 -16.84 7.61
N ASP A 108 16.65 -18.07 7.99
CA ASP A 108 17.23 -18.39 9.31
C ASP A 108 18.67 -17.86 9.41
N GLU A 109 19.49 -18.00 8.37
CA GLU A 109 20.84 -17.43 8.31
C GLU A 109 20.83 -15.90 8.37
N GLN A 110 19.91 -15.25 7.65
CA GLN A 110 19.73 -13.79 7.73
C GLN A 110 19.39 -13.35 9.15
N ARG A 111 18.47 -14.08 9.82
CA ARG A 111 18.07 -13.79 11.18
C ARG A 111 19.23 -13.92 12.16
N GLU A 112 19.96 -15.02 12.10
CA GLU A 112 21.13 -15.25 12.94
C GLU A 112 22.21 -14.19 12.71
N TYR A 113 22.49 -13.88 11.44
CA TYR A 113 23.45 -12.83 11.07
C TYR A 113 23.03 -11.47 11.63
N MET A 114 21.76 -11.09 11.46
CA MET A 114 21.22 -9.82 11.95
C MET A 114 21.30 -9.72 13.47
N ASP A 115 20.88 -10.75 14.19
CA ASP A 115 20.91 -10.79 15.64
C ASP A 115 22.35 -10.66 16.18
N LYS A 116 23.33 -11.26 15.50
CA LYS A 116 24.74 -11.22 15.88
C LYS A 116 25.43 -9.90 15.54
N ASN A 117 25.22 -9.38 14.34
CA ASN A 117 26.07 -8.33 13.74
C ASN A 117 25.39 -6.96 13.62
N VAL A 118 24.06 -6.86 13.78
CA VAL A 118 23.32 -5.62 13.53
C VAL A 118 22.61 -5.13 14.78
N TYR A 119 22.53 -3.81 14.95
CA TYR A 119 21.67 -3.17 15.95
C TYR A 119 20.86 -2.05 15.33
N TRP A 120 19.72 -1.75 15.94
CA TRP A 120 18.85 -0.68 15.53
C TRP A 120 19.19 0.61 16.30
N LEU A 121 19.56 1.65 15.55
CA LEU A 121 19.72 2.99 16.10
C LEU A 121 18.42 3.78 15.89
N ARG A 122 17.77 4.13 16.98
CA ARG A 122 16.59 4.98 16.97
C ARG A 122 17.02 6.45 16.98
N LYS A 123 16.50 7.23 16.02
CA LYS A 123 16.73 8.66 15.89
C LYS A 123 15.39 9.40 15.88
N PHE A 124 15.40 10.62 16.36
CA PHE A 124 14.25 11.52 16.31
C PHE A 124 14.58 12.72 15.44
N TYR A 125 13.64 13.08 14.57
CA TYR A 125 13.73 14.30 13.78
C TYR A 125 12.50 15.16 14.05
N ARG A 126 12.67 16.48 14.07
CA ARG A 126 11.57 17.41 14.12
C ARG A 126 11.21 17.84 12.72
N VAL A 127 9.94 17.70 12.37
CA VAL A 127 9.38 18.08 11.07
C VAL A 127 8.28 19.08 11.26
N PHE A 128 8.04 19.88 10.23
CA PHE A 128 7.00 20.90 10.15
C PHE A 128 6.16 20.63 8.92
N ASN A 129 4.85 20.90 9.02
CA ASN A 129 3.97 20.78 7.88
C ASN A 129 4.22 21.89 6.85
N CYS A 130 4.16 21.56 5.56
CA CYS A 130 4.40 22.51 4.48
C CYS A 130 3.32 23.60 4.38
N SER A 131 2.12 23.40 4.94
CA SER A 131 1.10 24.44 5.05
C SER A 131 1.59 25.70 5.82
N LEU A 132 2.60 25.52 6.67
CA LEU A 132 3.21 26.59 7.47
C LEU A 132 4.32 27.34 6.75
N MET A 133 4.63 26.98 5.49
CA MET A 133 5.81 27.47 4.77
C MET A 133 5.43 28.24 3.51
N ASP A 134 6.25 29.22 3.16
CA ASP A 134 6.29 29.89 1.88
C ASP A 134 7.43 29.32 1.02
N GLY A 135 7.27 29.40 -0.31
CA GLY A 135 8.26 28.92 -1.28
C GLY A 135 8.20 27.41 -1.55
N VAL A 136 7.36 26.64 -0.85
CA VAL A 136 7.12 25.23 -1.17
C VAL A 136 6.38 25.16 -2.50
N PRO A 137 6.91 24.43 -3.51
CA PRO A 137 6.19 24.27 -4.79
C PRO A 137 4.78 23.71 -4.55
N ALA A 138 3.80 24.22 -5.30
CA ALA A 138 2.47 23.62 -5.28
C ALA A 138 2.61 22.12 -5.52
N LYS A 139 1.90 21.30 -4.75
CA LYS A 139 1.82 19.88 -5.03
C LYS A 139 0.94 19.76 -6.27
N GLU A 140 1.52 19.33 -7.37
CA GLU A 140 0.75 18.75 -8.45
C GLU A 140 0.14 17.47 -7.85
N MET A 141 -1.08 17.58 -7.34
CA MET A 141 -1.88 16.40 -7.08
C MET A 141 -2.15 15.85 -8.48
N PRO A 142 -1.56 14.69 -8.86
CA PRO A 142 -2.09 14.02 -10.03
C PRO A 142 -3.59 13.91 -9.76
N MET A 143 -4.41 14.44 -10.65
CA MET A 143 -5.83 14.11 -10.66
C MET A 143 -5.86 12.61 -10.96
N ILE A 144 -5.65 11.79 -9.92
CA ILE A 144 -5.82 10.36 -10.03
C ILE A 144 -7.30 10.21 -10.35
N ASP A 145 -7.60 9.80 -11.56
CA ASP A 145 -8.96 9.53 -11.98
C ASP A 145 -9.62 8.62 -10.92
N VAL A 146 -10.87 8.88 -10.61
CA VAL A 146 -11.64 8.03 -9.71
C VAL A 146 -11.59 6.58 -10.19
N ASN A 147 -11.53 6.38 -11.51
CA ASN A 147 -11.38 5.07 -12.14
C ASN A 147 -10.05 4.39 -11.81
N ASP A 148 -8.91 5.10 -11.86
CA ASP A 148 -7.60 4.53 -11.48
C ASP A 148 -7.56 4.06 -10.02
N ARG A 149 -8.26 4.75 -9.12
CA ARG A 149 -8.35 4.37 -7.70
C ARG A 149 -9.16 3.09 -7.53
N ILE A 150 -10.26 2.98 -8.27
CA ILE A 150 -11.13 1.80 -8.29
C ILE A 150 -10.36 0.62 -8.89
N GLU A 151 -9.66 0.80 -10.00
CA GLU A 151 -8.86 -0.27 -10.64
C GLU A 151 -7.80 -0.83 -9.70
N LYS A 152 -7.10 0.03 -8.95
CA LYS A 152 -6.12 -0.43 -7.95
C LYS A 152 -6.76 -1.21 -6.81
N ALA A 153 -7.93 -0.78 -6.34
CA ALA A 153 -8.67 -1.50 -5.32
C ALA A 153 -9.17 -2.86 -5.83
N GLU A 154 -9.70 -2.90 -7.06
CA GLU A 154 -10.12 -4.15 -7.70
C GLU A 154 -8.93 -5.09 -7.92
N ALA A 155 -7.78 -4.61 -8.35
CA ALA A 155 -6.58 -5.42 -8.51
C ALA A 155 -6.14 -6.11 -7.20
N ILE A 156 -6.33 -5.44 -6.05
CA ILE A 156 -6.11 -6.06 -4.74
C ILE A 156 -7.11 -7.21 -4.52
N LEU A 157 -8.39 -6.98 -4.78
CA LEU A 157 -9.44 -7.99 -4.57
C LEU A 157 -9.23 -9.19 -5.49
N ASP A 158 -8.95 -8.93 -6.77
CA ASP A 158 -8.69 -9.97 -7.78
C ASP A 158 -7.47 -10.82 -7.39
N TYR A 159 -6.37 -10.15 -7.06
CA TYR A 159 -5.18 -10.86 -6.60
C TYR A 159 -5.47 -11.72 -5.38
N TRP A 160 -6.16 -11.13 -4.38
CA TRP A 160 -6.48 -11.81 -3.13
C TRP A 160 -7.31 -13.05 -3.36
N ASN A 161 -8.38 -12.90 -4.13
CA ASN A 161 -9.28 -14.00 -4.49
C ASN A 161 -8.59 -15.12 -5.28
N ALA A 162 -7.63 -14.78 -6.13
CA ALA A 162 -6.95 -15.75 -6.97
C ALA A 162 -5.78 -16.47 -6.26
N ASN A 163 -5.08 -15.79 -5.32
CA ASN A 163 -3.78 -16.27 -4.85
C ASN A 163 -3.65 -16.40 -3.32
N GLU A 164 -4.49 -15.72 -2.54
CA GLU A 164 -4.29 -15.67 -1.09
C GLU A 164 -5.45 -16.30 -0.31
N SER A 165 -6.63 -15.69 -0.35
CA SER A 165 -7.82 -16.15 0.36
C SER A 165 -9.04 -15.91 -0.52
N LYS A 166 -9.85 -16.95 -0.72
CA LYS A 166 -11.04 -16.87 -1.56
C LYS A 166 -12.02 -15.83 -1.06
N ILE A 167 -12.51 -14.98 -1.95
CA ILE A 167 -13.57 -14.01 -1.66
C ILE A 167 -14.91 -14.60 -2.10
N VAL A 168 -15.83 -14.75 -1.14
CA VAL A 168 -17.16 -15.31 -1.35
C VAL A 168 -18.20 -14.20 -1.17
N TYR A 169 -18.92 -13.89 -2.23
CA TYR A 169 -19.99 -12.89 -2.19
C TYR A 169 -21.33 -13.53 -1.81
N GLY A 170 -22.13 -12.84 -0.99
CA GLY A 170 -23.45 -13.27 -0.57
C GLY A 170 -23.77 -12.93 0.88
N GLY A 171 -24.98 -13.30 1.32
CA GLY A 171 -25.43 -13.05 2.70
C GLY A 171 -25.62 -11.57 3.03
N SER A 172 -25.55 -11.23 4.32
CA SER A 172 -25.77 -9.87 4.84
C SER A 172 -24.66 -9.39 5.78
N GLN A 173 -23.64 -10.22 6.02
CA GLN A 173 -22.53 -9.92 6.93
C GLN A 173 -21.21 -10.09 6.20
N ALA A 174 -20.26 -9.23 6.51
CA ALA A 174 -18.87 -9.39 6.13
C ALA A 174 -18.10 -10.04 7.28
N PHE A 175 -17.22 -10.97 6.97
CA PHE A 175 -16.32 -11.60 7.94
C PHE A 175 -15.25 -12.41 7.23
N TYR A 176 -14.08 -12.53 7.86
CA TYR A 176 -13.09 -13.53 7.52
C TYR A 176 -13.30 -14.81 8.33
N ARG A 177 -13.24 -15.97 7.70
CA ARG A 177 -13.35 -17.30 8.34
C ARG A 177 -12.00 -18.01 8.33
N PRO A 178 -11.26 -18.03 9.46
CA PRO A 178 -9.93 -18.67 9.51
C PRO A 178 -9.93 -20.17 9.20
N SER A 179 -11.01 -20.89 9.57
CA SER A 179 -11.08 -22.35 9.39
C SER A 179 -11.17 -22.82 7.94
N THR A 180 -11.66 -21.99 7.04
CA THR A 180 -11.77 -22.27 5.60
C THR A 180 -10.92 -21.34 4.77
N ASP A 181 -10.26 -20.38 5.41
CA ASP A 181 -9.48 -19.31 4.79
C ASP A 181 -10.26 -18.56 3.72
N GLU A 182 -11.46 -18.09 4.09
CA GLU A 182 -12.37 -17.39 3.18
C GLU A 182 -12.75 -16.01 3.72
N VAL A 183 -12.71 -15.01 2.85
CA VAL A 183 -13.31 -13.69 3.07
C VAL A 183 -14.74 -13.70 2.55
N HIS A 184 -15.71 -13.43 3.40
CA HIS A 184 -17.12 -13.33 3.04
C HIS A 184 -17.54 -11.86 2.98
N LEU A 185 -18.15 -11.44 1.87
CA LEU A 185 -18.66 -10.08 1.66
C LEU A 185 -20.10 -10.11 1.16
N PRO A 186 -20.97 -9.21 1.62
CA PRO A 186 -22.25 -8.98 0.97
C PRO A 186 -22.05 -8.58 -0.50
N GLU A 187 -23.08 -8.81 -1.32
CA GLU A 187 -23.09 -8.29 -2.69
C GLU A 187 -22.91 -6.77 -2.70
N ARG A 188 -22.19 -6.27 -3.71
CA ARG A 188 -21.79 -4.84 -3.80
C ARG A 188 -22.97 -3.88 -3.71
N GLU A 189 -24.10 -4.27 -4.28
CA GLU A 189 -25.34 -3.49 -4.33
C GLU A 189 -26.00 -3.31 -2.95
N LYS A 190 -25.56 -4.06 -1.94
CA LYS A 190 -26.01 -3.94 -0.55
C LYS A 190 -25.29 -2.86 0.23
N PHE A 191 -24.19 -2.35 -0.31
CA PHE A 191 -23.45 -1.26 0.31
C PHE A 191 -24.02 0.10 -0.10
N LYS A 192 -24.00 1.06 0.80
CA LYS A 192 -24.51 2.42 0.54
C LYS A 192 -23.64 3.21 -0.44
N SER A 193 -22.37 2.85 -0.53
CA SER A 193 -21.41 3.48 -1.43
C SER A 193 -20.27 2.52 -1.80
N THR A 194 -19.60 2.80 -2.90
CA THR A 194 -18.37 2.10 -3.32
C THR A 194 -17.28 2.18 -2.23
N GLN A 195 -17.18 3.31 -1.52
CA GLN A 195 -16.25 3.48 -0.41
C GLN A 195 -16.56 2.51 0.73
N SER A 196 -17.83 2.37 1.14
CA SER A 196 -18.20 1.42 2.21
C SER A 196 -17.92 -0.02 1.83
N PHE A 197 -18.05 -0.37 0.55
CA PHE A 197 -17.64 -1.69 0.07
C PHE A 197 -16.12 -1.92 0.25
N TYR A 198 -15.28 -1.00 -0.24
CA TYR A 198 -13.82 -1.17 -0.11
C TYR A 198 -13.34 -1.08 1.33
N ASP A 199 -13.89 -0.20 2.15
CA ASP A 199 -13.58 -0.12 3.58
C ASP A 199 -13.79 -1.49 4.26
N THR A 200 -14.95 -2.12 3.98
CA THR A 200 -15.28 -3.43 4.53
C THR A 200 -14.38 -4.53 3.94
N ALA A 201 -14.18 -4.53 2.63
CA ALA A 201 -13.35 -5.54 1.97
C ALA A 201 -11.89 -5.50 2.47
N PHE A 202 -11.31 -4.31 2.62
CA PHE A 202 -9.95 -4.18 3.14
C PHE A 202 -9.84 -4.54 4.62
N HIS A 203 -10.89 -4.33 5.41
CA HIS A 203 -10.95 -4.78 6.79
C HIS A 203 -10.88 -6.32 6.87
N GLU A 204 -11.71 -7.02 6.10
CA GLU A 204 -11.73 -8.49 6.07
C GLU A 204 -10.46 -9.09 5.46
N ILE A 205 -9.90 -8.45 4.42
CA ILE A 205 -8.57 -8.78 3.91
C ILE A 205 -7.52 -8.59 5.00
N GLY A 206 -7.60 -7.51 5.78
CA GLY A 206 -6.74 -7.27 6.93
C GLY A 206 -6.72 -8.45 7.90
N HIS A 207 -7.89 -8.97 8.28
CA HIS A 207 -8.00 -10.19 9.10
C HIS A 207 -7.39 -11.41 8.42
N SER A 208 -7.70 -11.63 7.15
CA SER A 208 -7.21 -12.79 6.41
C SER A 208 -5.68 -12.84 6.34
N THR A 209 -4.98 -11.70 6.37
CA THR A 209 -3.51 -11.69 6.48
C THR A 209 -2.98 -12.36 7.74
N GLY A 210 -3.82 -12.57 8.76
CA GLY A 210 -3.47 -13.27 9.98
C GLY A 210 -3.34 -14.79 9.85
N HIS A 211 -3.78 -15.38 8.74
CA HIS A 211 -3.64 -16.81 8.49
C HIS A 211 -2.20 -17.29 8.61
N GLU A 212 -2.01 -18.58 8.98
CA GLU A 212 -0.68 -19.17 9.21
C GLU A 212 0.24 -19.12 7.98
N SER A 213 -0.33 -19.20 6.78
CA SER A 213 0.42 -19.10 5.52
C SER A 213 0.88 -17.67 5.17
N ARG A 214 0.42 -16.65 5.89
CA ARG A 214 0.72 -15.23 5.64
C ARG A 214 1.49 -14.60 6.80
N LEU A 215 0.88 -13.71 7.56
CA LEU A 215 1.56 -13.04 8.68
C LEU A 215 1.47 -13.80 10.00
N ASN A 216 0.77 -14.92 10.03
CA ASN A 216 0.66 -15.87 11.15
C ASN A 216 0.38 -15.19 12.51
N ARG A 217 -0.72 -14.41 12.57
CA ARG A 217 -1.17 -13.77 13.81
C ARG A 217 -2.12 -14.69 14.58
N ASP A 218 -2.19 -14.50 15.88
CA ASP A 218 -3.16 -15.21 16.72
C ASP A 218 -4.58 -14.64 16.50
N LEU A 219 -5.40 -15.41 15.80
CA LEU A 219 -6.83 -15.12 15.53
C LEU A 219 -7.77 -15.94 16.44
N SER A 220 -7.27 -16.59 17.48
CA SER A 220 -8.05 -17.50 18.35
C SER A 220 -8.96 -16.76 19.33
N GLY A 221 -8.85 -15.44 19.46
CA GLY A 221 -9.66 -14.63 20.36
C GLY A 221 -11.15 -14.75 20.07
N GLY A 222 -11.95 -15.19 21.03
CA GLY A 222 -13.40 -15.20 20.92
C GLY A 222 -14.00 -13.80 20.95
N PHE A 223 -15.18 -13.63 20.34
CA PHE A 223 -15.93 -12.35 20.32
C PHE A 223 -16.05 -11.77 21.75
N GLY A 224 -15.69 -10.49 21.89
CA GLY A 224 -15.72 -9.77 23.17
C GLY A 224 -14.49 -9.98 24.05
N SER A 225 -13.51 -10.81 23.65
CA SER A 225 -12.23 -10.90 24.36
C SER A 225 -11.32 -9.71 24.01
N GLN A 226 -10.33 -9.45 24.87
CA GLN A 226 -9.33 -8.40 24.70
C GLN A 226 -8.46 -8.65 23.44
N SER A 227 -8.06 -9.91 23.20
CA SER A 227 -7.31 -10.31 22.00
C SER A 227 -8.11 -10.07 20.72
N TYR A 228 -9.41 -10.37 20.73
CA TYR A 228 -10.30 -10.07 19.62
C TYR A 228 -10.41 -8.57 19.36
N ALA A 229 -10.61 -7.76 20.42
CA ALA A 229 -10.68 -6.30 20.27
C ALA A 229 -9.38 -5.72 19.68
N MET A 230 -8.22 -6.27 20.05
CA MET A 230 -6.94 -5.81 19.49
C MET A 230 -6.74 -6.25 18.04
N GLU A 231 -7.24 -7.40 17.63
CA GLU A 231 -7.21 -7.80 16.22
C GLU A 231 -8.15 -6.92 15.37
N GLU A 232 -9.32 -6.58 15.88
CA GLU A 232 -10.21 -5.58 15.24
C GLU A 232 -9.50 -4.24 15.06
N LEU A 233 -8.77 -3.76 16.06
CA LEU A 233 -8.01 -2.51 15.97
C LEU A 233 -6.90 -2.59 14.89
N ARG A 234 -6.21 -3.73 14.77
CA ARG A 234 -5.22 -3.96 13.71
C ARG A 234 -5.84 -3.91 12.33
N ALA A 235 -6.91 -4.66 12.11
CA ALA A 235 -7.61 -4.72 10.83
C ALA A 235 -8.18 -3.35 10.44
N GLU A 236 -8.74 -2.64 11.41
CA GLU A 236 -9.28 -1.30 11.20
C GLU A 236 -8.21 -0.30 10.78
N ILE A 237 -7.08 -0.21 11.49
CA ILE A 237 -5.98 0.69 11.14
C ILE A 237 -5.35 0.26 9.79
N ALA A 238 -5.22 -1.04 9.54
CA ALA A 238 -4.66 -1.54 8.28
C ALA A 238 -5.51 -1.15 7.07
N SER A 239 -6.82 -1.29 7.16
CA SER A 239 -7.73 -0.90 6.08
C SER A 239 -7.69 0.61 5.81
N ILE A 240 -7.49 1.44 6.84
CA ILE A 240 -7.25 2.88 6.68
C ILE A 240 -5.94 3.14 5.93
N PHE A 241 -4.86 2.47 6.31
CA PHE A 241 -3.58 2.64 5.61
C PHE A 241 -3.66 2.21 4.14
N MET A 242 -4.38 1.12 3.84
CA MET A 242 -4.65 0.69 2.47
C MET A 242 -5.48 1.71 1.70
N ALA A 243 -6.59 2.18 2.27
CA ALA A 243 -7.44 3.20 1.65
C ALA A 243 -6.66 4.51 1.40
N GLN A 244 -5.81 4.92 2.35
CA GLN A 244 -4.97 6.11 2.25
C GLN A 244 -3.91 5.98 1.14
N ASP A 245 -3.30 4.79 0.98
CA ASP A 245 -2.34 4.53 -0.09
C ASP A 245 -2.99 4.56 -1.48
N LEU A 246 -4.26 4.17 -1.57
CA LEU A 246 -5.08 4.21 -2.78
C LEU A 246 -5.77 5.56 -3.01
N GLY A 247 -5.78 6.45 -2.00
CA GLY A 247 -6.52 7.72 -2.05
C GLY A 247 -8.03 7.55 -2.01
N ILE A 248 -8.54 6.45 -1.43
CA ILE A 248 -9.96 6.18 -1.19
C ILE A 248 -10.36 6.83 0.13
N GLU A 249 -11.40 7.66 0.11
CA GLU A 249 -11.92 8.28 1.33
C GLU A 249 -12.75 7.27 2.15
N PRO A 250 -12.62 7.26 3.49
CA PRO A 250 -13.44 6.39 4.34
C PRO A 250 -14.91 6.76 4.23
N SER A 251 -15.78 5.75 4.31
CA SER A 251 -17.22 5.96 4.33
C SER A 251 -17.70 6.48 5.70
N GLU A 252 -18.83 7.20 5.70
CA GLU A 252 -19.45 7.66 6.95
C GLU A 252 -19.92 6.49 7.84
N ASP A 253 -20.33 5.38 7.24
CA ASP A 253 -20.84 4.21 7.94
C ASP A 253 -19.77 3.50 8.79
N ARG A 254 -18.50 3.61 8.41
CA ARG A 254 -17.37 3.04 9.14
C ARG A 254 -17.31 3.54 10.59
N LEU A 255 -17.65 4.80 10.80
CA LEU A 255 -17.65 5.42 12.13
C LEU A 255 -18.66 4.77 13.08
N GLN A 256 -19.77 4.27 12.56
CA GLN A 256 -20.83 3.68 13.35
C GLN A 256 -20.55 2.22 13.73
N ASN A 257 -19.88 1.46 12.86
CA ASN A 257 -19.63 0.05 13.06
C ASN A 257 -18.60 -0.24 14.16
N ASN A 258 -17.68 0.68 14.42
CA ASN A 258 -16.62 0.52 15.42
C ASN A 258 -17.00 0.95 16.84
N ALA A 259 -18.20 1.50 17.05
CA ALA A 259 -18.65 1.98 18.36
C ALA A 259 -18.61 0.89 19.46
N ALA A 260 -18.88 -0.37 19.08
CA ALA A 260 -18.87 -1.50 20.00
C ALA A 260 -17.47 -1.81 20.56
N TYR A 261 -16.40 -1.51 19.83
CA TYR A 261 -15.02 -1.82 20.24
C TYR A 261 -14.33 -0.67 20.98
N ILE A 262 -14.85 0.55 20.90
CA ILE A 262 -14.22 1.75 21.48
C ILE A 262 -13.91 1.56 22.96
N GLN A 263 -14.82 0.96 23.74
CA GLN A 263 -14.61 0.76 25.15
C GLN A 263 -13.49 -0.24 25.43
N SER A 264 -13.48 -1.37 24.71
CA SER A 264 -12.43 -2.40 24.86
C SER A 264 -11.06 -1.86 24.45
N TRP A 265 -10.98 -1.06 23.39
CA TRP A 265 -9.74 -0.38 22.98
C TRP A 265 -9.24 0.63 24.02
N LYS A 266 -10.17 1.41 24.61
CA LYS A 266 -9.84 2.34 25.71
C LYS A 266 -9.23 1.62 26.89
N ASP A 267 -9.87 0.56 27.32
CA ASP A 267 -9.47 -0.18 28.51
C ASP A 267 -8.09 -0.81 28.30
N GLU A 268 -7.88 -1.47 27.15
CA GLU A 268 -6.58 -2.05 26.78
C GLU A 268 -5.48 -0.99 26.67
N ILE A 269 -5.72 0.12 25.97
CA ILE A 269 -4.71 1.17 25.80
C ILE A 269 -4.38 1.87 27.13
N LYS A 270 -5.33 1.93 28.08
CA LYS A 270 -5.08 2.47 29.41
C LYS A 270 -4.22 1.54 30.26
N GLU A 271 -4.51 0.24 30.20
CA GLU A 271 -3.76 -0.78 30.94
C GLU A 271 -2.37 -1.03 30.30
N ASN A 272 -2.31 -1.06 28.99
CA ASN A 272 -1.09 -1.31 28.23
C ASN A 272 -0.94 -0.32 27.04
N PRO A 273 -0.36 0.87 27.28
CA PRO A 273 -0.15 1.86 26.22
C PRO A 273 0.67 1.33 25.02
N ASN A 274 1.52 0.31 25.22
CA ASN A 274 2.29 -0.30 24.16
C ASN A 274 1.41 -1.12 23.19
N ALA A 275 0.24 -1.57 23.61
CA ALA A 275 -0.70 -2.30 22.76
C ALA A 275 -1.09 -1.50 21.51
N LEU A 276 -1.33 -0.20 21.66
CA LEU A 276 -1.61 0.69 20.52
C LEU A 276 -0.43 0.76 19.54
N PHE A 277 0.79 0.92 20.04
CA PHE A 277 1.99 0.97 19.17
C PHE A 277 2.19 -0.35 18.43
N THR A 278 1.95 -1.47 19.10
CA THR A 278 2.01 -2.80 18.49
C THR A 278 0.94 -2.95 17.41
N ALA A 279 -0.32 -2.58 17.70
CA ALA A 279 -1.41 -2.64 16.73
C ALA A 279 -1.12 -1.80 15.48
N ILE A 280 -0.58 -0.59 15.64
CA ILE A 280 -0.19 0.29 14.53
C ILE A 280 0.95 -0.32 13.71
N ALA A 281 1.95 -0.90 14.37
CA ALA A 281 3.08 -1.55 13.68
C ALA A 281 2.62 -2.79 12.90
N ASP A 282 1.71 -3.57 13.47
CA ASP A 282 1.12 -4.73 12.80
C ASP A 282 0.22 -4.29 11.63
N ALA A 283 -0.58 -3.24 11.80
CA ALA A 283 -1.40 -2.66 10.74
C ALA A 283 -0.55 -2.15 9.55
N ASP A 284 0.60 -1.53 9.81
CA ASP A 284 1.54 -1.14 8.75
C ASP A 284 2.14 -2.35 8.02
N LYS A 285 2.43 -3.45 8.74
CA LYS A 285 2.88 -4.71 8.12
C LYS A 285 1.78 -5.30 7.23
N ILE A 286 0.53 -5.31 7.71
CA ILE A 286 -0.64 -5.78 6.96
C ILE A 286 -0.78 -5.00 5.65
N ALA A 287 -0.85 -3.67 5.74
CA ALA A 287 -1.02 -2.81 4.57
C ALA A 287 0.11 -2.99 3.55
N ARG A 288 1.37 -3.09 4.02
CA ARG A 288 2.52 -3.34 3.13
C ARG A 288 2.50 -4.72 2.51
N TYR A 289 2.09 -5.75 3.27
CA TYR A 289 1.95 -7.10 2.74
C TYR A 289 0.97 -7.11 1.58
N VAL A 290 -0.22 -6.54 1.77
CA VAL A 290 -1.25 -6.46 0.73
C VAL A 290 -0.76 -5.66 -0.49
N SER A 291 -0.19 -4.47 -0.27
CA SER A 291 0.32 -3.63 -1.36
C SER A 291 1.47 -4.29 -2.15
N SER A 292 2.36 -5.02 -1.47
CA SER A 292 3.48 -5.70 -2.16
C SER A 292 3.01 -6.83 -3.07
N LYS A 293 1.96 -7.52 -2.66
CA LYS A 293 1.36 -8.61 -3.44
C LYS A 293 0.62 -8.08 -4.67
N GLU A 294 -0.15 -7.01 -4.51
CA GLU A 294 -0.82 -6.35 -5.62
C GLU A 294 0.19 -5.81 -6.65
N GLN A 295 1.26 -5.16 -6.20
CA GLN A 295 2.30 -4.67 -7.10
C GLN A 295 2.96 -5.79 -7.90
N ALA A 296 3.29 -6.92 -7.26
CA ALA A 296 3.81 -8.09 -7.94
C ALA A 296 2.84 -8.64 -9.00
N TYR A 297 1.54 -8.69 -8.67
CA TYR A 297 0.50 -9.15 -9.58
C TYR A 297 0.30 -8.22 -10.78
N ARG A 298 0.36 -6.90 -10.58
CA ARG A 298 0.33 -5.93 -11.68
C ARG A 298 1.50 -6.12 -12.62
N GLN A 299 2.70 -6.28 -12.05
CA GLN A 299 3.89 -6.52 -12.87
C GLN A 299 3.74 -7.76 -13.74
N THR A 300 3.09 -8.82 -13.24
CA THR A 300 2.80 -10.01 -14.05
C THR A 300 1.70 -9.79 -15.10
N LYS A 301 0.71 -8.92 -14.83
CA LYS A 301 -0.32 -8.55 -15.82
C LYS A 301 0.16 -7.53 -16.86
N ASP A 302 1.17 -6.72 -16.51
CA ASP A 302 1.78 -5.76 -17.45
C ASP A 302 2.80 -6.40 -18.38
N VAL A 303 3.05 -7.71 -18.24
CA VAL A 303 3.90 -8.50 -19.14
C VAL A 303 3.01 -9.17 -20.19
N GLU A 304 3.23 -8.82 -21.46
CA GLU A 304 2.68 -9.53 -22.61
C GLU A 304 3.71 -10.55 -23.08
N TYR A 305 3.33 -11.81 -22.99
CA TYR A 305 4.16 -12.90 -23.54
C TYR A 305 3.92 -13.04 -25.04
N TYR A 306 4.97 -13.17 -25.79
CA TYR A 306 4.91 -13.44 -27.20
C TYR A 306 5.86 -14.56 -27.62
N ALA A 307 5.53 -15.25 -28.68
CA ALA A 307 6.42 -16.23 -29.28
C ALA A 307 6.69 -15.86 -30.74
N ILE A 308 7.94 -16.01 -31.19
CA ILE A 308 8.32 -15.91 -32.58
C ILE A 308 8.33 -17.33 -33.15
N VAL A 309 7.46 -17.56 -34.13
CA VAL A 309 7.27 -18.86 -34.76
C VAL A 309 7.80 -18.81 -36.19
N GLU A 310 8.59 -19.82 -36.59
CA GLU A 310 9.00 -20.03 -37.95
C GLU A 310 8.02 -20.96 -38.64
N GLU A 311 7.41 -20.50 -39.72
CA GLU A 311 6.43 -21.25 -40.50
C GLU A 311 6.81 -21.27 -41.99
N THR A 312 6.31 -22.30 -42.71
CA THR A 312 6.39 -22.33 -44.18
C THR A 312 5.09 -21.72 -44.74
N ASN A 313 5.19 -20.64 -45.50
CA ASN A 313 4.03 -19.99 -46.12
C ASN A 313 3.48 -20.80 -47.30
N ALA A 314 2.38 -20.35 -47.90
CA ALA A 314 1.73 -21.00 -49.04
C ALA A 314 2.60 -21.07 -50.32
N TYR A 315 3.71 -20.33 -50.37
CA TYR A 315 4.67 -20.30 -51.46
C TYR A 315 5.92 -21.12 -51.16
N SER A 316 5.91 -21.94 -50.09
CA SER A 316 7.03 -22.76 -49.61
C SER A 316 8.27 -21.96 -49.16
N GLU A 317 8.06 -20.71 -48.74
CA GLU A 317 9.10 -19.88 -48.17
C GLU A 317 9.00 -19.95 -46.63
N GLN A 318 10.15 -19.96 -45.96
CA GLN A 318 10.19 -19.82 -44.49
C GLN A 318 9.91 -18.37 -44.10
N VAL A 319 9.00 -18.18 -43.13
CA VAL A 319 8.61 -16.86 -42.63
C VAL A 319 8.52 -16.89 -41.13
N TYR A 320 8.83 -15.74 -40.49
CA TYR A 320 8.72 -15.55 -39.07
C TYR A 320 7.41 -14.82 -38.73
N LYS A 321 6.72 -15.28 -37.72
CA LYS A 321 5.49 -14.69 -37.20
C LYS A 321 5.61 -14.46 -35.72
N CYS A 322 5.05 -13.36 -35.22
CA CYS A 322 4.88 -13.09 -33.80
C CYS A 322 3.46 -13.46 -33.39
N CYS A 323 3.34 -14.28 -32.36
CA CYS A 323 2.07 -14.71 -31.78
C CYS A 323 1.93 -14.23 -30.33
N ILE A 324 0.71 -13.95 -29.90
CA ILE A 324 0.32 -13.63 -28.52
C ILE A 324 -0.86 -14.51 -28.12
N CYS A 325 -1.13 -14.58 -26.82
CA CYS A 325 -2.34 -15.19 -26.29
C CYS A 325 -3.45 -14.15 -26.13
N ASP A 326 -4.68 -14.46 -26.55
CA ASP A 326 -5.82 -13.57 -26.29
C ASP A 326 -6.44 -13.82 -24.89
N GLU A 327 -7.43 -13.00 -24.52
CA GLU A 327 -8.11 -13.08 -23.20
C GLU A 327 -8.79 -14.43 -22.94
N GLU A 328 -9.11 -15.20 -23.99
CA GLU A 328 -9.66 -16.56 -23.86
C GLU A 328 -8.58 -17.66 -23.89
N GLY A 329 -7.29 -17.30 -23.85
CA GLY A 329 -6.18 -18.24 -23.86
C GLY A 329 -5.89 -18.87 -25.22
N ARG A 330 -6.31 -18.23 -26.33
CA ARG A 330 -6.06 -18.74 -27.69
C ARG A 330 -4.88 -18.02 -28.32
N VAL A 331 -3.93 -18.77 -28.82
CA VAL A 331 -2.79 -18.23 -29.56
C VAL A 331 -3.26 -17.65 -30.90
N LYS A 332 -2.92 -16.38 -31.13
CA LYS A 332 -3.21 -15.66 -32.37
C LYS A 332 -2.01 -14.86 -32.87
N PRO A 333 -1.87 -14.60 -34.16
CA PRO A 333 -0.80 -13.73 -34.64
C PRO A 333 -1.03 -12.29 -34.13
N LEU A 334 0.01 -11.68 -33.55
CA LEU A 334 0.04 -10.26 -33.24
C LEU A 334 0.16 -9.44 -34.54
N ILE A 335 0.90 -9.97 -35.50
CA ILE A 335 1.10 -9.40 -36.84
C ILE A 335 0.54 -10.40 -37.86
N ASN A 336 -0.41 -9.98 -38.69
CA ASN A 336 -1.15 -10.87 -39.59
C ASN A 336 -0.38 -11.35 -40.87
N TYR A 337 0.89 -10.96 -40.99
CA TYR A 337 1.74 -11.40 -42.09
C TYR A 337 3.10 -11.87 -41.59
N GLY A 338 3.75 -12.74 -42.37
CA GLY A 338 5.05 -13.27 -42.04
C GLY A 338 6.20 -12.42 -42.61
N PHE A 339 7.32 -12.46 -41.95
CA PHE A 339 8.54 -11.75 -42.32
C PHE A 339 9.59 -12.74 -42.87
N ALA A 340 10.38 -12.29 -43.83
CA ALA A 340 11.40 -13.13 -44.45
C ALA A 340 12.57 -13.45 -43.52
N ASP A 341 12.81 -12.59 -42.54
CA ASP A 341 13.84 -12.78 -41.52
C ASP A 341 13.36 -12.26 -40.16
N ARG A 342 13.99 -12.77 -39.12
CA ARG A 342 13.66 -12.44 -37.72
C ARG A 342 13.93 -10.98 -37.39
N ASP A 343 15.01 -10.39 -37.90
CA ASP A 343 15.38 -8.99 -37.64
C ASP A 343 14.32 -8.02 -38.19
N ALA A 344 13.70 -8.35 -39.32
CA ALA A 344 12.60 -7.55 -39.90
C ALA A 344 11.34 -7.62 -39.03
N LEU A 345 11.03 -8.79 -38.46
CA LEU A 345 9.94 -8.99 -37.54
C LEU A 345 10.18 -8.19 -36.25
N GLU A 346 11.37 -8.27 -35.63
CA GLU A 346 11.72 -7.59 -34.41
C GLU A 346 11.62 -6.05 -34.55
N LYS A 347 12.06 -5.50 -35.67
CA LYS A 347 11.89 -4.06 -35.96
C LYS A 347 10.43 -3.63 -36.06
N GLU A 348 9.56 -4.46 -36.56
CA GLU A 348 8.12 -4.18 -36.61
C GLU A 348 7.48 -4.33 -35.25
N LEU A 349 7.91 -5.33 -34.46
CA LEU A 349 7.46 -5.52 -33.09
C LEU A 349 7.84 -4.32 -32.21
N ASP A 350 9.04 -3.76 -32.37
CA ASP A 350 9.47 -2.56 -31.64
C ASP A 350 8.56 -1.35 -31.92
N LYS A 351 8.10 -1.18 -33.15
CA LYS A 351 7.12 -0.13 -33.48
C LYS A 351 5.76 -0.36 -32.82
N ILE A 352 5.34 -1.62 -32.71
CA ILE A 352 4.09 -1.98 -32.04
C ILE A 352 4.17 -1.71 -30.56
N LYS A 353 5.30 -1.99 -29.90
CA LYS A 353 5.54 -1.70 -28.49
C LYS A 353 5.43 -0.20 -28.14
N GLU A 354 5.68 0.68 -29.11
CA GLU A 354 5.56 2.15 -28.96
C GLU A 354 4.12 2.68 -29.14
N LEU A 355 3.17 1.85 -29.58
CA LEU A 355 1.77 2.26 -29.69
C LEU A 355 1.13 2.51 -28.33
N ASP A 356 0.18 3.44 -28.25
CA ASP A 356 -0.49 3.82 -27.00
C ASP A 356 -1.10 2.63 -26.24
N LEU A 357 -1.55 1.59 -26.92
CA LEU A 357 -2.10 0.37 -26.35
C LEU A 357 -1.05 -0.51 -25.65
N TRP A 358 0.22 -0.40 -26.05
CA TRP A 358 1.30 -1.33 -25.67
C TRP A 358 2.47 -0.66 -24.96
N LYS A 359 2.58 0.69 -25.00
CA LYS A 359 3.75 1.44 -24.51
C LYS A 359 4.08 1.23 -23.03
N ASP A 360 3.07 0.88 -22.22
CA ASP A 360 3.23 0.68 -20.78
C ASP A 360 3.36 -0.79 -20.38
N LYS A 361 3.45 -1.71 -21.39
CA LYS A 361 3.60 -3.14 -21.18
C LYS A 361 5.05 -3.59 -21.34
N THR A 362 5.46 -4.56 -20.53
CA THR A 362 6.72 -5.29 -20.70
C THR A 362 6.46 -6.49 -21.60
N PHE A 363 7.31 -6.71 -22.62
CA PHE A 363 7.21 -7.82 -23.54
C PHE A 363 8.28 -8.86 -23.24
N GLU A 364 7.86 -10.11 -23.03
CA GLU A 364 8.77 -11.24 -22.84
C GLU A 364 8.57 -12.29 -23.93
N GLU A 365 9.65 -12.66 -24.61
CA GLU A 365 9.65 -13.77 -25.58
C GLU A 365 9.69 -15.10 -24.82
N VAL A 366 8.75 -15.96 -25.15
CA VAL A 366 8.65 -17.33 -24.62
C VAL A 366 8.59 -18.33 -25.76
N SER A 367 8.69 -19.61 -25.47
CA SER A 367 8.41 -20.63 -26.47
C SER A 367 6.92 -20.69 -26.81
N ILE A 368 6.57 -21.18 -28.02
CA ILE A 368 5.17 -21.29 -28.44
C ILE A 368 4.35 -22.19 -27.50
N ASP A 369 5.00 -23.16 -26.87
CA ASP A 369 4.36 -24.10 -25.94
C ASP A 369 4.11 -23.47 -24.56
N GLU A 370 4.78 -22.35 -24.26
CA GLU A 370 4.61 -21.57 -23.01
C GLU A 370 3.64 -20.41 -23.19
N LEU A 371 3.30 -20.06 -24.44
CA LEU A 371 2.35 -19.00 -24.75
C LEU A 371 0.91 -19.50 -24.58
#